data_47ad3177ec5fa8e0890e12d160cb1819
#
_entry.id   47ad3177ec5fa8e0890e12d160cb1819
#
_cell.length_a   1.000
_cell.length_b   1.000
_cell.length_c   1.000
_cell.angle_alpha   90.00
_cell.angle_beta   90.00
_cell.angle_gamma   90.00
#
_symmetry.space_group_name_H-M   'P 1'
#
loop_
_entity.id
_entity.type
_entity.pdbx_description
1 polymer ?
#
loop_
_entity_poly.entity_id
_entity_poly.type
_entity_poly.pdbx_seq_one_letter_code
_entity_poly.pdbx_strand_id
1 'polypeptide(L)'
;MKNIKLLFAVLALIFTVSLNISAQTLTSLDGEKINISNQTGKIVVLAIGASWLPLSKDQAGFTNKLAKKFAGRDVVIYFVATDSTSEKSKNFASNDELSAFVTRTKLTVPVLRDSEGAATLKKYGVDQIPSFVILGKDGKPVTEAFGGLDPKSDISIPISQAIEKIL
;
A
#
# COMPACT_ATOMS: atom_id res chain seq x y z
N MET A 1 -21.74 47.20 31.30
CA MET A 1 -21.97 45.73 31.39
C MET A 1 -22.58 45.13 30.09
N LYS A 2 -22.43 45.77 28.91
CA LYS A 2 -23.00 45.26 27.63
C LYS A 2 -22.00 44.56 26.70
N ASN A 3 -20.68 44.63 26.99
CA ASN A 3 -19.65 44.18 26.06
C ASN A 3 -19.04 42.80 26.39
N ILE A 4 -19.43 42.18 27.54
CA ILE A 4 -18.92 40.88 27.97
C ILE A 4 -19.65 39.72 27.27
N LYS A 5 -20.92 39.94 26.90
CA LYS A 5 -21.71 38.88 26.22
C LYS A 5 -21.30 38.64 24.75
N LEU A 6 -20.63 39.60 24.12
CA LEU A 6 -20.17 39.46 22.74
C LEU A 6 -18.85 38.69 22.62
N LEU A 7 -18.06 38.66 23.70
CA LEU A 7 -16.76 37.97 23.72
C LEU A 7 -16.89 36.45 23.84
N PHE A 8 -18.00 35.97 24.44
CA PHE A 8 -18.26 34.52 24.59
C PHE A 8 -18.86 33.87 23.33
N ALA A 9 -19.40 34.66 22.39
CA ALA A 9 -19.98 34.09 21.16
C ALA A 9 -18.94 33.82 20.05
N VAL A 10 -17.75 34.40 20.16
CA VAL A 10 -16.68 34.21 19.15
C VAL A 10 -15.79 33.01 19.44
N LEU A 11 -15.79 32.48 20.67
CA LEU A 11 -14.95 31.36 21.09
C LEU A 11 -15.54 29.98 20.81
N ALA A 12 -16.79 29.92 20.30
CA ALA A 12 -17.50 28.63 20.09
C ALA A 12 -17.47 28.12 18.64
N LEU A 13 -16.71 28.76 17.75
CA LEU A 13 -16.58 28.32 16.35
C LEU A 13 -15.19 27.80 16.04
N ILE A 14 -14.61 27.02 16.94
CA ILE A 14 -13.54 26.09 16.55
C ILE A 14 -14.24 24.92 15.85
N PHE A 15 -14.45 25.08 14.57
CA PHE A 15 -14.85 24.03 13.65
C PHE A 15 -13.74 22.98 13.71
N THR A 16 -13.94 21.95 14.52
CA THR A 16 -13.13 20.74 14.43
C THR A 16 -13.43 20.10 13.07
N VAL A 17 -12.67 20.49 12.06
CA VAL A 17 -12.59 19.74 10.81
C VAL A 17 -11.98 18.39 11.21
N SER A 18 -12.84 17.45 11.58
CA SER A 18 -12.46 16.04 11.67
C SER A 18 -12.06 15.64 10.26
N LEU A 19 -10.74 15.67 9.98
CA LEU A 19 -10.20 15.01 8.81
C LEU A 19 -10.57 13.54 8.97
N ASN A 20 -11.62 13.12 8.27
CA ASN A 20 -11.92 11.72 8.07
C ASN A 20 -10.75 11.15 7.24
N ILE A 21 -9.66 10.79 7.92
CA ILE A 21 -8.64 9.92 7.36
C ILE A 21 -9.36 8.58 7.22
N SER A 22 -9.92 8.34 6.04
CA SER A 22 -10.50 7.04 5.73
C SER A 22 -9.40 6.00 5.93
N ALA A 23 -9.51 5.26 7.03
CA ALA A 23 -8.57 4.23 7.39
C ALA A 23 -8.59 3.17 6.30
N GLN A 24 -7.48 3.04 5.55
CA GLN A 24 -7.39 2.03 4.52
C GLN A 24 -7.04 0.70 5.17
N THR A 25 -8.04 -0.14 5.33
CA THR A 25 -7.89 -1.48 5.88
C THR A 25 -7.97 -2.50 4.76
N LEU A 26 -6.93 -3.31 4.63
CA LEU A 26 -6.86 -4.46 3.74
C LEU A 26 -6.86 -5.74 4.58
N THR A 27 -7.20 -6.85 3.97
CA THR A 27 -7.26 -8.15 4.67
C THR A 27 -6.12 -9.04 4.18
N SER A 28 -5.34 -9.60 5.08
CA SER A 28 -4.31 -10.59 4.77
C SER A 28 -4.94 -11.95 4.36
N LEU A 29 -4.13 -12.88 3.85
CA LEU A 29 -4.63 -14.19 3.41
C LEU A 29 -5.16 -15.04 4.57
N ASP A 30 -4.66 -14.82 5.78
CA ASP A 30 -5.09 -15.48 7.03
C ASP A 30 -6.26 -14.74 7.72
N GLY A 31 -6.78 -13.67 7.12
CA GLY A 31 -7.96 -12.94 7.59
C GLY A 31 -7.68 -11.77 8.53
N GLU A 32 -6.42 -11.47 8.85
CA GLU A 32 -6.06 -10.30 9.65
C GLU A 32 -6.36 -9.00 8.90
N LYS A 33 -6.94 -8.03 9.60
CA LYS A 33 -7.19 -6.69 9.06
C LYS A 33 -6.02 -5.77 9.32
N ILE A 34 -5.32 -5.38 8.27
CA ILE A 34 -4.17 -4.49 8.31
C ILE A 34 -4.60 -3.09 7.87
N ASN A 35 -4.49 -2.14 8.78
CA ASN A 35 -4.72 -0.74 8.46
C ASN A 35 -3.41 -0.09 8.00
N ILE A 36 -3.31 0.22 6.71
CA ILE A 36 -2.13 0.84 6.11
C ILE A 36 -1.84 2.22 6.72
N SER A 37 -2.87 2.97 7.09
CA SER A 37 -2.72 4.30 7.70
C SER A 37 -2.18 4.24 9.15
N ASN A 38 -2.30 3.10 9.84
CA ASN A 38 -1.80 2.92 11.21
C ASN A 38 -0.32 2.51 11.28
N GLN A 39 0.39 2.46 10.16
CA GLN A 39 1.83 2.20 10.13
C GLN A 39 2.64 3.49 10.38
N THR A 40 2.08 4.43 11.14
CA THR A 40 2.68 5.73 11.47
C THR A 40 4.10 5.57 12.03
N GLY A 41 5.02 6.39 11.55
CA GLY A 41 6.44 6.31 11.95
C GLY A 41 7.28 5.32 11.15
N LYS A 42 6.64 4.50 10.28
CA LYS A 42 7.33 3.60 9.36
C LYS A 42 7.10 4.03 7.92
N ILE A 43 8.07 3.75 7.08
CA ILE A 43 7.90 3.81 5.63
C ILE A 43 7.16 2.55 5.20
N VAL A 44 6.12 2.70 4.36
CA VAL A 44 5.37 1.57 3.85
C VAL A 44 5.58 1.45 2.35
N VAL A 45 5.95 0.27 1.89
CA VAL A 45 6.05 -0.05 0.45
C VAL A 45 4.92 -0.99 0.10
N LEU A 46 4.11 -0.60 -0.88
CA LEU A 46 3.04 -1.42 -1.43
C LEU A 46 3.46 -1.90 -2.83
N ALA A 47 3.71 -3.19 -2.99
CA ALA A 47 3.86 -3.83 -4.29
C ALA A 47 2.46 -4.23 -4.78
N ILE A 48 1.85 -3.41 -5.64
CA ILE A 48 0.46 -3.60 -6.09
C ILE A 48 0.47 -4.37 -7.40
N GLY A 49 -0.17 -5.54 -7.42
CA GLY A 49 -0.20 -6.43 -8.58
C GLY A 49 -1.28 -7.49 -8.48
N ALA A 50 -1.29 -8.44 -9.39
CA ALA A 50 -2.23 -9.56 -9.39
C ALA A 50 -1.51 -10.87 -9.75
N SER A 51 -1.94 -11.98 -9.19
CA SER A 51 -1.26 -13.29 -9.33
C SER A 51 -1.21 -13.81 -10.78
N TRP A 52 -2.16 -13.39 -11.59
CA TRP A 52 -2.33 -13.80 -12.99
C TRP A 52 -1.50 -12.96 -13.99
N LEU A 53 -0.91 -11.84 -13.57
CA LEU A 53 -0.11 -10.99 -14.46
C LEU A 53 1.23 -11.67 -14.80
N PRO A 54 1.70 -11.60 -16.06
CA PRO A 54 2.98 -12.18 -16.46
C PRO A 54 4.16 -11.68 -15.63
N LEU A 55 4.19 -10.38 -15.31
CA LEU A 55 5.28 -9.72 -14.56
C LEU A 55 5.16 -9.84 -13.04
N SER A 56 4.14 -10.51 -12.50
CA SER A 56 3.97 -10.63 -11.04
C SER A 56 5.06 -11.47 -10.38
N LYS A 57 5.65 -12.42 -11.12
CA LYS A 57 6.83 -13.17 -10.63
C LYS A 57 8.03 -12.25 -10.45
N ASP A 58 8.29 -11.38 -11.43
CA ASP A 58 9.40 -10.43 -11.37
C ASP A 58 9.16 -9.39 -10.27
N GLN A 59 7.92 -8.90 -10.15
CA GLN A 59 7.51 -8.02 -9.05
C GLN A 59 7.76 -8.67 -7.69
N ALA A 60 7.38 -9.93 -7.49
CA ALA A 60 7.66 -10.67 -6.26
C ALA A 60 9.17 -10.76 -5.97
N GLY A 61 9.99 -10.99 -7.00
CA GLY A 61 11.44 -10.98 -6.89
C GLY A 61 12.00 -9.64 -6.44
N PHE A 62 11.56 -8.53 -7.02
CA PHE A 62 11.95 -7.18 -6.61
C PHE A 62 11.45 -6.85 -5.18
N THR A 63 10.24 -7.28 -4.83
CA THR A 63 9.69 -7.14 -3.47
C THR A 63 10.57 -7.85 -2.45
N ASN A 64 11.01 -9.07 -2.73
CA ASN A 64 11.93 -9.82 -1.87
C ASN A 64 13.31 -9.15 -1.72
N LYS A 65 13.84 -8.57 -2.80
CA LYS A 65 15.10 -7.79 -2.73
C LYS A 65 14.96 -6.60 -1.79
N LEU A 66 13.85 -5.85 -1.90
CA LEU A 66 13.54 -4.73 -1.01
C LEU A 66 13.38 -5.20 0.44
N ALA A 67 12.62 -6.26 0.67
CA ALA A 67 12.42 -6.82 2.01
C ALA A 67 13.74 -7.25 2.67
N LYS A 68 14.63 -7.89 1.91
CA LYS A 68 15.95 -8.27 2.39
C LYS A 68 16.81 -7.05 2.71
N LYS A 69 16.81 -6.03 1.82
CA LYS A 69 17.63 -4.83 1.99
C LYS A 69 17.24 -4.01 3.20
N PHE A 70 15.94 -3.90 3.50
CA PHE A 70 15.41 -3.08 4.59
C PHE A 70 15.02 -3.89 5.83
N ALA A 71 15.45 -5.15 5.93
CA ALA A 71 15.21 -5.97 7.11
C ALA A 71 15.79 -5.30 8.38
N GLY A 72 14.97 -5.23 9.44
CA GLY A 72 15.35 -4.62 10.72
C GLY A 72 15.34 -3.08 10.74
N ARG A 73 14.89 -2.43 9.66
CA ARG A 73 14.73 -0.96 9.58
C ARG A 73 13.25 -0.59 9.68
N ASP A 74 12.94 0.69 9.89
CA ASP A 74 11.55 1.19 9.98
C ASP A 74 10.86 1.24 8.60
N VAL A 75 10.90 0.12 7.90
CA VAL A 75 10.26 -0.10 6.60
C VAL A 75 9.39 -1.34 6.67
N VAL A 76 8.13 -1.21 6.28
CA VAL A 76 7.19 -2.31 6.15
C VAL A 76 6.83 -2.48 4.68
N ILE A 77 6.85 -3.71 4.19
CA ILE A 77 6.57 -4.01 2.79
C ILE A 77 5.42 -5.00 2.71
N TYR A 78 4.44 -4.70 1.87
CA TYR A 78 3.32 -5.57 1.58
C TYR A 78 3.20 -5.85 0.09
N PHE A 79 2.80 -7.04 -0.28
CA PHE A 79 2.28 -7.32 -1.61
C PHE A 79 0.75 -7.14 -1.57
N VAL A 80 0.21 -6.26 -2.40
CA VAL A 80 -1.23 -6.00 -2.49
C VAL A 80 -1.76 -6.72 -3.72
N ALA A 81 -2.50 -7.82 -3.48
CA ALA A 81 -3.12 -8.61 -4.53
C ALA A 81 -4.45 -7.98 -4.94
N THR A 82 -4.53 -7.52 -6.20
CA THR A 82 -5.73 -6.93 -6.79
C THR A 82 -6.62 -7.97 -7.48
N ASP A 83 -6.30 -9.24 -7.29
CA ASP A 83 -7.13 -10.35 -7.75
C ASP A 83 -8.55 -10.22 -7.20
N SER A 84 -9.56 -10.45 -8.05
CA SER A 84 -10.96 -10.35 -7.67
C SER A 84 -11.33 -11.39 -6.60
N THR A 85 -12.21 -10.99 -5.69
CA THR A 85 -12.86 -11.91 -4.75
C THR A 85 -14.17 -12.51 -5.30
N SER A 86 -14.64 -12.03 -6.44
CA SER A 86 -15.85 -12.53 -7.10
C SER A 86 -15.52 -13.70 -8.02
N GLU A 87 -16.06 -14.89 -7.73
CA GLU A 87 -15.91 -16.08 -8.58
C GLU A 87 -16.41 -15.88 -10.01
N LYS A 88 -17.24 -14.87 -10.25
CA LYS A 88 -17.74 -14.52 -11.60
C LYS A 88 -16.73 -13.68 -12.39
N SER A 89 -15.70 -13.15 -11.75
CA SER A 89 -14.66 -12.34 -12.39
C SER A 89 -13.66 -13.24 -13.12
N LYS A 90 -13.21 -12.81 -14.28
CA LYS A 90 -12.10 -13.46 -15.00
C LYS A 90 -10.76 -13.36 -14.23
N ASN A 91 -10.69 -12.39 -13.33
CA ASN A 91 -9.50 -12.11 -12.51
C ASN A 91 -9.68 -12.65 -11.08
N PHE A 92 -10.60 -13.60 -10.88
CA PHE A 92 -10.79 -14.23 -9.57
C PHE A 92 -9.56 -15.01 -9.15
N ALA A 93 -9.21 -14.88 -7.87
CA ALA A 93 -8.34 -15.83 -7.20
C ALA A 93 -8.80 -16.04 -5.76
N SER A 94 -8.88 -17.29 -5.34
CA SER A 94 -9.10 -17.70 -3.95
C SER A 94 -7.89 -17.40 -3.08
N ASN A 95 -8.03 -17.48 -1.76
CA ASN A 95 -6.88 -17.36 -0.87
C ASN A 95 -5.88 -18.53 -1.06
N ASP A 96 -6.36 -19.71 -1.41
CA ASP A 96 -5.49 -20.87 -1.68
C ASP A 96 -4.65 -20.66 -2.96
N GLU A 97 -5.25 -20.11 -4.00
CA GLU A 97 -4.53 -19.75 -5.24
C GLU A 97 -3.47 -18.66 -5.00
N LEU A 98 -3.79 -17.65 -4.17
CA LEU A 98 -2.81 -16.65 -3.76
C LEU A 98 -1.71 -17.25 -2.87
N SER A 99 -2.04 -18.18 -1.98
CA SER A 99 -1.04 -18.92 -1.19
C SER A 99 -0.13 -19.78 -2.06
N ALA A 100 -0.68 -20.39 -3.12
CA ALA A 100 0.12 -21.09 -4.12
C ALA A 100 1.01 -20.12 -4.92
N PHE A 101 0.54 -18.91 -5.23
CA PHE A 101 1.36 -17.85 -5.85
C PHE A 101 2.52 -17.45 -4.92
N VAL A 102 2.27 -17.21 -3.63
CA VAL A 102 3.30 -16.90 -2.62
C VAL A 102 4.38 -17.99 -2.60
N THR A 103 3.97 -19.26 -2.54
CA THR A 103 4.88 -20.41 -2.52
C THR A 103 5.71 -20.49 -3.80
N ARG A 104 5.07 -20.38 -4.96
CA ARG A 104 5.72 -20.48 -6.28
C ARG A 104 6.71 -19.35 -6.53
N THR A 105 6.42 -18.14 -6.05
CA THR A 105 7.29 -16.96 -6.23
C THR A 105 8.27 -16.78 -5.07
N LYS A 106 8.17 -17.60 -4.03
CA LYS A 106 8.93 -17.49 -2.77
C LYS A 106 8.80 -16.09 -2.15
N LEU A 107 7.63 -15.48 -2.24
CA LEU A 107 7.37 -14.17 -1.69
C LEU A 107 7.49 -14.21 -0.17
N THR A 108 8.27 -13.27 0.42
CA THR A 108 8.62 -13.29 1.84
C THR A 108 7.88 -12.23 2.66
N VAL A 109 7.07 -11.39 2.01
CA VAL A 109 6.28 -10.34 2.67
C VAL A 109 4.82 -10.74 2.78
N PRO A 110 4.06 -10.17 3.74
CA PRO A 110 2.63 -10.43 3.84
C PRO A 110 1.88 -10.01 2.57
N VAL A 111 0.90 -10.82 2.17
CA VAL A 111 -0.01 -10.51 1.06
C VAL A 111 -1.32 -9.98 1.61
N LEU A 112 -1.73 -8.81 1.12
CA LEU A 112 -2.99 -8.16 1.46
C LEU A 112 -3.92 -8.19 0.25
N ARG A 113 -5.20 -8.45 0.47
CA ARG A 113 -6.21 -8.45 -0.59
C ARG A 113 -6.82 -7.06 -0.76
N ASP A 114 -6.87 -6.61 -2.00
CA ASP A 114 -7.58 -5.41 -2.45
C ASP A 114 -8.31 -5.73 -3.76
N SER A 115 -9.47 -6.38 -3.64
CA SER A 115 -10.24 -6.84 -4.80
C SER A 115 -10.41 -5.73 -5.84
N GLU A 116 -9.98 -5.99 -7.08
CA GLU A 116 -9.99 -5.05 -8.21
C GLU A 116 -9.19 -3.75 -7.93
N GLY A 117 -8.35 -3.72 -6.91
CA GLY A 117 -7.59 -2.52 -6.52
C GLY A 117 -8.47 -1.37 -6.00
N ALA A 118 -9.67 -1.68 -5.52
CA ALA A 118 -10.68 -0.68 -5.16
C ALA A 118 -10.23 0.32 -4.09
N ALA A 119 -9.38 -0.14 -3.16
CA ALA A 119 -8.88 0.69 -2.07
C ALA A 119 -7.57 1.41 -2.41
N THR A 120 -6.71 0.84 -3.26
CA THR A 120 -5.34 1.34 -3.46
C THR A 120 -5.14 2.11 -4.75
N LEU A 121 -5.66 1.63 -5.89
CA LEU A 121 -5.31 2.18 -7.20
C LEU A 121 -5.62 3.69 -7.29
N LYS A 122 -6.88 4.06 -7.12
CA LYS A 122 -7.30 5.47 -7.19
C LYS A 122 -6.65 6.33 -6.10
N LYS A 123 -6.56 5.79 -4.88
CA LYS A 123 -6.03 6.54 -3.72
C LYS A 123 -4.59 6.96 -3.92
N TYR A 124 -3.78 6.10 -4.53
CA TYR A 124 -2.34 6.32 -4.69
C TYR A 124 -1.94 6.70 -6.13
N GLY A 125 -2.91 7.01 -6.99
CA GLY A 125 -2.64 7.41 -8.37
C GLY A 125 -1.97 6.33 -9.20
N VAL A 126 -2.32 5.06 -8.96
CA VAL A 126 -1.80 3.92 -9.71
C VAL A 126 -2.69 3.69 -10.92
N ASP A 127 -2.17 3.95 -12.11
CA ASP A 127 -2.87 3.83 -13.39
C ASP A 127 -2.61 2.49 -14.11
N GLN A 128 -1.59 1.76 -13.67
CA GLN A 128 -1.23 0.46 -14.23
C GLN A 128 -0.67 -0.47 -13.16
N ILE A 129 -0.85 -1.78 -13.34
CA ILE A 129 -0.25 -2.82 -12.52
C ILE A 129 0.57 -3.77 -13.40
N PRO A 130 1.69 -4.33 -12.89
CA PRO A 130 2.20 -4.19 -11.52
C PRO A 130 2.91 -2.84 -11.28
N SER A 131 2.81 -2.34 -10.04
CA SER A 131 3.41 -1.06 -9.61
C SER A 131 3.91 -1.14 -8.17
N PHE A 132 4.73 -0.16 -7.78
CA PHE A 132 5.12 0.06 -6.38
C PHE A 132 4.76 1.47 -5.94
N VAL A 133 4.25 1.58 -4.72
CA VAL A 133 3.95 2.86 -4.04
C VAL A 133 4.78 2.93 -2.78
N ILE A 134 5.39 4.08 -2.51
CA ILE A 134 6.13 4.34 -1.27
C ILE A 134 5.36 5.38 -0.47
N LEU A 135 4.99 5.03 0.75
CA LEU A 135 4.37 5.94 1.70
C LEU A 135 5.41 6.34 2.75
N GLY A 136 5.49 7.62 3.03
CA GLY A 136 6.33 8.17 4.08
C GLY A 136 5.79 7.85 5.48
N LYS A 137 6.53 8.27 6.50
CA LYS A 137 6.17 8.07 7.92
C LYS A 137 4.84 8.74 8.32
N ASP A 138 4.36 9.66 7.50
CA ASP A 138 3.05 10.33 7.62
C ASP A 138 1.92 9.62 6.86
N GLY A 139 2.21 8.49 6.22
CA GLY A 139 1.26 7.68 5.44
C GLY A 139 0.90 8.26 4.08
N LYS A 140 1.61 9.29 3.59
CA LYS A 140 1.38 9.89 2.27
C LYS A 140 2.37 9.36 1.24
N PRO A 141 1.97 9.24 -0.04
CA PRO A 141 2.91 8.95 -1.11
C PRO A 141 4.06 9.97 -1.16
N VAL A 142 5.30 9.49 -1.26
CA VAL A 142 6.50 10.34 -1.32
C VAL A 142 6.97 10.59 -2.75
N THR A 143 6.50 9.76 -3.68
CA THR A 143 6.74 9.87 -5.12
C THR A 143 5.49 9.44 -5.87
N GLU A 144 5.47 9.65 -7.18
CA GLU A 144 4.55 8.93 -8.06
C GLU A 144 4.81 7.41 -7.97
N ALA A 145 3.80 6.62 -8.34
CA ALA A 145 3.93 5.17 -8.35
C ALA A 145 5.01 4.71 -9.37
N PHE A 146 5.81 3.75 -8.97
CA PHE A 146 6.77 3.11 -9.87
C PHE A 146 6.03 2.01 -10.66
N GLY A 147 5.54 2.36 -11.85
CA GLY A 147 4.86 1.44 -12.76
C GLY A 147 5.72 1.05 -13.96
N GLY A 148 5.13 0.26 -14.88
CA GLY A 148 5.80 -0.11 -16.13
C GLY A 148 7.03 -1.00 -15.91
N LEU A 149 6.89 -2.06 -15.11
CA LEU A 149 7.98 -2.99 -14.83
C LEU A 149 8.59 -3.51 -16.14
N ASP A 150 9.89 -3.33 -16.29
CA ASP A 150 10.69 -3.95 -17.32
C ASP A 150 11.55 -5.05 -16.67
N PRO A 151 11.38 -6.33 -17.06
CA PRO A 151 12.18 -7.44 -16.52
C PRO A 151 13.69 -7.29 -16.71
N LYS A 152 14.11 -6.47 -17.69
CA LYS A 152 15.52 -6.17 -17.95
C LYS A 152 16.11 -5.10 -17.04
N SER A 153 15.26 -4.38 -16.30
CA SER A 153 15.65 -3.30 -15.41
C SER A 153 15.32 -3.65 -13.96
N ASP A 154 16.28 -3.47 -13.06
CA ASP A 154 16.05 -3.71 -11.63
C ASP A 154 15.38 -2.51 -10.97
N ILE A 155 14.05 -2.49 -10.98
CA ILE A 155 13.25 -1.42 -10.36
C ILE A 155 13.47 -1.31 -8.85
N SER A 156 14.00 -2.33 -8.18
CA SER A 156 14.30 -2.25 -6.75
C SER A 156 15.41 -1.24 -6.44
N ILE A 157 16.24 -0.89 -7.42
CA ILE A 157 17.31 0.12 -7.26
C ILE A 157 16.71 1.52 -7.04
N PRO A 158 15.96 2.12 -7.98
CA PRO A 158 15.38 3.45 -7.79
C PRO A 158 14.40 3.49 -6.60
N ILE A 159 13.62 2.43 -6.35
CA ILE A 159 12.77 2.32 -5.16
C ILE A 159 13.61 2.38 -3.88
N SER A 160 14.71 1.62 -3.81
CA SER A 160 15.62 1.66 -2.66
C SER A 160 16.21 3.05 -2.44
N GLN A 161 16.62 3.75 -3.51
CA GLN A 161 17.14 5.11 -3.41
C GLN A 161 16.09 6.10 -2.88
N ALA A 162 14.83 5.95 -3.29
CA ALA A 162 13.73 6.78 -2.78
C ALA A 162 13.47 6.53 -1.28
N ILE A 163 13.49 5.27 -0.86
CA ILE A 163 13.33 4.90 0.56
C ILE A 163 14.49 5.45 1.41
N GLU A 164 15.75 5.29 0.96
CA GLU A 164 16.93 5.76 1.71
C GLU A 164 16.93 7.28 1.96
N LYS A 165 16.32 8.07 1.06
CA LYS A 165 16.23 9.53 1.22
C LYS A 165 15.30 9.97 2.34
N ILE A 166 14.38 9.13 2.78
CA ILE A 166 13.32 9.47 3.75
C ILE A 166 13.38 8.62 5.03
N LEU A 167 14.30 7.68 5.11
CA LEU A 167 14.48 6.78 6.25
C LEU A 167 15.19 7.49 7.41
#